data_f28478de7f9633a2092a4d04bdf9f212
#
_entry.id   f28478de7f9633a2092a4d04bdf9f212
#
_cell.length_a   1.000
_cell.length_b   1.000
_cell.length_c   1.000
_cell.angle_alpha   90.00
_cell.angle_beta   90.00
_cell.angle_gamma   90.00
#
_symmetry.space_group_name_H-M   'P 1'
#
loop_
_entity.id
_entity.type
_entity.pdbx_description
1 polymer ?
#
loop_
_entity_poly.entity_id
_entity_poly.type
_entity_poly.pdbx_seq_one_letter_code
_entity_poly.pdbx_strand_id
1 'polypeptide(L)'
;MFKWLLGSKNKPPGAEVSGPPELIVVEDTVDAPVERAFEVFVERLGSWWPREYTWAKDNLAEIGIEPKYEGKCYERSKDGAEALWGTVLTVARPEHIVFAWQINADRSAEPNVALASRVDVRFSPANSDKTSIVLVHRDFPRHGAGWQKYRSNMAGKSGWPRILDHYKRAVAEGAPG
;
A
#
# COMPACT_ATOMS: atom_id res chain seq x y z
N MET A 1 21.00 -5.98 14.10
CA MET A 1 21.48 -6.18 12.71
C MET A 1 20.64 -7.30 12.09
N PHE A 2 19.71 -6.98 11.20
CA PHE A 2 18.89 -7.98 10.52
C PHE A 2 19.64 -8.50 9.30
N LYS A 3 20.11 -9.75 9.36
CA LYS A 3 20.62 -10.45 8.19
C LYS A 3 19.42 -10.99 7.40
N TRP A 4 19.09 -10.39 6.29
CA TRP A 4 18.13 -10.92 5.34
C TRP A 4 18.79 -12.00 4.51
N LEU A 5 18.28 -13.21 4.58
CA LEU A 5 18.73 -14.33 3.76
C LEU A 5 18.32 -14.07 2.32
N LEU A 6 19.33 -14.01 1.46
CA LEU A 6 19.17 -14.00 0.00
C LEU A 6 18.46 -15.30 -0.41
N GLY A 7 17.20 -15.20 -0.72
CA GLY A 7 16.40 -16.30 -1.23
C GLY A 7 16.81 -16.71 -2.64
N SER A 8 16.65 -17.95 -2.89
CA SER A 8 16.98 -18.76 -4.06
C SER A 8 16.68 -18.11 -5.43
N LYS A 9 17.63 -18.23 -6.34
CA LYS A 9 17.67 -17.65 -7.70
C LYS A 9 16.82 -18.37 -8.73
N ASN A 10 15.56 -18.77 -8.49
CA ASN A 10 14.71 -19.35 -9.54
C ASN A 10 13.24 -19.37 -9.13
N LYS A 11 12.62 -18.19 -9.03
CA LYS A 11 11.16 -18.10 -8.89
C LYS A 11 10.59 -17.14 -9.92
N PRO A 12 9.42 -17.44 -10.53
CA PRO A 12 8.80 -16.54 -11.51
C PRO A 12 8.44 -15.21 -10.89
N PRO A 13 8.37 -14.12 -11.70
CA PRO A 13 8.09 -12.77 -11.20
C PRO A 13 6.65 -12.70 -10.66
N GLY A 14 6.56 -12.69 -9.36
CA GLY A 14 5.34 -12.45 -8.59
C GLY A 14 5.73 -11.83 -7.28
N ALA A 15 4.93 -10.90 -6.75
CA ALA A 15 5.18 -10.27 -5.46
C ALA A 15 5.35 -11.34 -4.37
N GLU A 16 6.55 -11.41 -3.78
CA GLU A 16 6.80 -12.32 -2.67
C GLU A 16 6.31 -11.70 -1.37
N VAL A 17 5.42 -12.41 -0.67
CA VAL A 17 5.01 -12.06 0.68
C VAL A 17 5.85 -12.87 1.65
N SER A 18 6.68 -12.19 2.41
CA SER A 18 7.57 -12.80 3.40
C SER A 18 7.55 -12.00 4.71
N GLY A 19 8.33 -12.43 5.69
CA GLY A 19 8.54 -11.73 6.95
C GLY A 19 8.08 -12.51 8.18
N PRO A 20 8.41 -11.99 9.40
CA PRO A 20 7.90 -12.54 10.66
C PRO A 20 6.36 -12.59 10.70
N PRO A 21 5.77 -13.44 11.55
CA PRO A 21 4.31 -13.64 11.59
C PRO A 21 3.48 -12.36 11.79
N GLU A 22 4.05 -11.31 12.40
CA GLU A 22 3.37 -10.04 12.64
C GLU A 22 3.51 -9.05 11.48
N LEU A 23 4.34 -9.35 10.49
CA LEU A 23 4.59 -8.49 9.35
C LEU A 23 4.04 -9.10 8.06
N ILE A 24 3.79 -8.24 7.09
CA ILE A 24 3.74 -8.59 5.67
C ILE A 24 4.86 -7.81 5.01
N VAL A 25 5.72 -8.49 4.27
CA VAL A 25 6.73 -7.85 3.43
C VAL A 25 6.46 -8.26 1.99
N VAL A 26 6.30 -7.28 1.13
CA VAL A 26 6.13 -7.50 -0.32
C VAL A 26 7.24 -6.75 -1.03
N GLU A 27 8.03 -7.48 -1.80
CA GLU A 27 9.07 -6.93 -2.65
C GLU A 27 8.67 -7.10 -4.11
N ASP A 28 8.78 -6.05 -4.88
CA ASP A 28 8.44 -6.08 -6.31
C ASP A 28 9.27 -5.04 -7.08
N THR A 29 9.16 -5.09 -8.39
CA THR A 29 9.82 -4.14 -9.30
C THR A 29 8.80 -3.61 -10.30
N VAL A 30 8.86 -2.32 -10.59
CA VAL A 30 8.05 -1.69 -11.64
C VAL A 30 8.95 -1.07 -12.72
N ASP A 31 8.45 -1.08 -13.95
CA ASP A 31 9.16 -0.55 -15.11
C ASP A 31 8.89 0.96 -15.24
N ALA A 32 9.46 1.72 -14.31
CA ALA A 32 9.42 3.18 -14.31
C ALA A 32 10.54 3.74 -13.43
N PRO A 33 11.01 4.98 -13.68
CA PRO A 33 11.88 5.71 -12.78
C PRO A 33 11.22 5.95 -11.42
N VAL A 34 12.03 6.17 -10.39
CA VAL A 34 11.56 6.27 -8.99
C VAL A 34 10.53 7.38 -8.78
N GLU A 35 10.68 8.52 -9.45
CA GLU A 35 9.71 9.62 -9.37
C GLU A 35 8.34 9.21 -9.89
N ARG A 36 8.32 8.50 -11.01
CA ARG A 36 7.07 8.00 -11.61
C ARG A 36 6.44 6.90 -10.76
N ALA A 37 7.25 5.98 -10.25
CA ALA A 37 6.78 4.92 -9.37
C ALA A 37 6.11 5.49 -8.12
N PHE A 38 6.73 6.48 -7.49
CA PHE A 38 6.15 7.19 -6.33
C PHE A 38 4.89 7.98 -6.70
N GLU A 39 4.94 8.76 -7.78
CA GLU A 39 3.79 9.56 -8.26
C GLU A 39 2.54 8.68 -8.45
N VAL A 40 2.68 7.56 -9.17
CA VAL A 40 1.54 6.67 -9.43
C VAL A 40 1.03 6.06 -8.13
N PHE A 41 1.93 5.60 -7.26
CA PHE A 41 1.51 4.97 -5.99
C PHE A 41 0.78 5.95 -5.09
N VAL A 42 1.34 7.12 -4.85
CA VAL A 42 0.89 8.08 -3.83
C VAL A 42 -0.09 9.10 -4.40
N GLU A 43 0.30 9.78 -5.48
CA GLU A 43 -0.42 10.96 -5.98
C GLU A 43 -1.55 10.60 -6.96
N ARG A 44 -1.49 9.38 -7.52
CA ARG A 44 -2.49 8.87 -8.46
C ARG A 44 -3.19 7.61 -7.96
N LEU A 45 -3.36 7.48 -6.66
CA LEU A 45 -3.99 6.32 -6.04
C LEU A 45 -5.33 5.95 -6.68
N GLY A 46 -6.15 6.93 -6.99
CA GLY A 46 -7.46 6.74 -7.62
C GLY A 46 -7.41 6.11 -9.02
N SER A 47 -6.26 6.14 -9.69
CA SER A 47 -6.11 5.53 -11.01
C SER A 47 -5.93 4.01 -10.97
N TRP A 48 -5.61 3.43 -9.81
CA TRP A 48 -5.27 2.01 -9.74
C TRP A 48 -5.84 1.26 -8.53
N TRP A 49 -6.27 1.96 -7.47
CA TRP A 49 -6.83 1.28 -6.31
C TRP A 49 -8.10 0.50 -6.67
N PRO A 50 -8.22 -0.78 -6.28
CA PRO A 50 -9.41 -1.56 -6.60
C PRO A 50 -10.67 -0.92 -6.00
N ARG A 51 -11.59 -0.50 -6.88
CA ARG A 51 -12.82 0.20 -6.48
C ARG A 51 -13.67 -0.64 -5.51
N GLU A 52 -13.70 -1.95 -5.72
CA GLU A 52 -14.43 -2.89 -4.87
C GLU A 52 -13.91 -2.96 -3.43
N TYR A 53 -12.69 -2.43 -3.18
CA TYR A 53 -12.09 -2.37 -1.84
C TYR A 53 -12.37 -1.06 -1.11
N THR A 54 -13.00 -0.10 -1.76
CA THR A 54 -13.43 1.14 -1.12
C THR A 54 -14.77 0.94 -0.38
N TRP A 55 -15.07 1.77 0.57
CA TRP A 55 -16.38 1.78 1.22
C TRP A 55 -17.48 2.29 0.29
N ALA A 56 -17.16 3.33 -0.51
CA ALA A 56 -18.11 3.94 -1.43
C ALA A 56 -18.40 3.09 -2.68
N LYS A 57 -17.50 2.18 -3.08
CA LYS A 57 -17.67 1.29 -4.25
C LYS A 57 -18.12 2.05 -5.50
N ASP A 58 -19.28 1.73 -6.05
CA ASP A 58 -19.81 2.39 -7.25
C ASP A 58 -20.18 3.87 -7.05
N ASN A 59 -20.33 4.27 -5.78
CA ASN A 59 -20.56 5.67 -5.42
C ASN A 59 -19.25 6.45 -5.20
N LEU A 60 -18.09 5.86 -5.42
CA LEU A 60 -16.81 6.51 -5.28
C LEU A 60 -16.63 7.62 -6.31
N ALA A 61 -16.37 8.84 -5.82
CA ALA A 61 -15.95 9.97 -6.65
C ALA A 61 -14.41 10.11 -6.66
N GLU A 62 -13.78 9.94 -5.50
CA GLU A 62 -12.34 10.13 -5.35
C GLU A 62 -11.78 9.26 -4.23
N ILE A 63 -10.56 8.76 -4.40
CA ILE A 63 -9.74 8.18 -3.35
C ILE A 63 -8.32 8.73 -3.49
N GLY A 64 -7.68 9.10 -2.37
CA GLY A 64 -6.37 9.72 -2.44
C GLY A 64 -5.61 9.72 -1.12
N ILE A 65 -4.36 10.15 -1.24
CA ILE A 65 -3.45 10.40 -0.13
C ILE A 65 -2.97 11.84 -0.27
N GLU A 66 -3.08 12.62 0.79
CA GLU A 66 -2.40 13.92 0.89
C GLU A 66 -0.95 13.68 1.30
N PRO A 67 0.05 13.89 0.40
CA PRO A 67 1.43 13.48 0.66
C PRO A 67 2.18 14.50 1.53
N LYS A 68 1.74 14.64 2.77
CA LYS A 68 2.34 15.50 3.80
C LYS A 68 2.17 14.86 5.17
N TYR A 69 2.99 15.24 6.13
CA TYR A 69 2.84 14.82 7.52
C TYR A 69 1.43 15.16 8.04
N GLU A 70 0.80 14.19 8.72
CA GLU A 70 -0.61 14.25 9.14
C GLU A 70 -1.62 14.43 8.00
N GLY A 71 -1.20 14.20 6.75
CA GLY A 71 -2.08 14.21 5.60
C GLY A 71 -3.11 13.09 5.65
N LYS A 72 -4.28 13.35 5.10
CA LYS A 72 -5.37 12.38 5.04
C LYS A 72 -5.12 11.31 4.00
N CYS A 73 -5.44 10.07 4.35
CA CYS A 73 -5.74 9.02 3.40
C CYS A 73 -7.27 8.88 3.40
N TYR A 74 -7.91 9.21 2.30
CA TYR A 74 -9.35 9.44 2.26
C TYR A 74 -10.01 8.82 1.03
N GLU A 75 -11.31 8.62 1.14
CA GLU A 75 -12.19 8.46 0.00
C GLU A 75 -13.37 9.43 0.11
N ARG A 76 -13.87 9.85 -1.04
CA ARG A 76 -15.05 10.74 -1.13
C ARG A 76 -16.04 10.13 -2.09
N SER A 77 -17.29 10.07 -1.64
CA SER A 77 -18.39 9.59 -2.46
C SER A 77 -19.00 10.71 -3.31
N LYS A 78 -19.79 10.34 -4.31
CA LYS A 78 -20.45 11.28 -5.24
C LYS A 78 -21.42 12.24 -4.57
N ASP A 79 -21.96 11.86 -3.41
CA ASP A 79 -22.81 12.72 -2.56
C ASP A 79 -22.01 13.67 -1.67
N GLY A 80 -20.67 13.64 -1.74
CA GLY A 80 -19.77 14.51 -1.00
C GLY A 80 -19.35 14.00 0.37
N ALA A 81 -19.83 12.85 0.83
CA ALA A 81 -19.39 12.27 2.10
C ALA A 81 -17.92 11.84 2.00
N GLU A 82 -17.13 12.19 3.03
CA GLU A 82 -15.71 11.82 3.15
C GLU A 82 -15.51 10.77 4.24
N ALA A 83 -14.72 9.77 3.96
CA ALA A 83 -14.28 8.77 4.92
C ALA A 83 -12.76 8.70 4.95
N LEU A 84 -12.17 8.60 6.14
CA LEU A 84 -10.73 8.49 6.33
C LEU A 84 -10.36 7.02 6.53
N TRP A 85 -9.44 6.52 5.71
CA TRP A 85 -8.91 5.16 5.81
C TRP A 85 -7.46 5.13 6.28
N GLY A 86 -6.83 6.29 6.48
CA GLY A 86 -5.47 6.38 6.99
C GLY A 86 -5.02 7.81 7.25
N THR A 87 -3.81 7.92 7.80
CA THR A 87 -3.12 9.18 8.08
C THR A 87 -1.65 9.03 7.72
N VAL A 88 -1.09 9.98 6.98
CA VAL A 88 0.33 9.98 6.63
C VAL A 88 1.16 10.30 7.87
N LEU A 89 2.10 9.41 8.19
CA LEU A 89 3.01 9.53 9.33
C LEU A 89 4.39 10.05 8.92
N THR A 90 4.84 9.69 7.72
CA THR A 90 6.13 10.12 7.17
C THR A 90 6.01 10.14 5.65
N VAL A 91 6.60 11.15 5.02
CA VAL A 91 6.75 11.18 3.57
C VAL A 91 8.08 11.85 3.21
N ALA A 92 8.82 11.19 2.32
CA ALA A 92 10.06 11.70 1.73
C ALA A 92 10.04 11.36 0.23
N ARG A 93 9.50 12.27 -0.57
CA ARG A 93 9.37 12.13 -2.02
C ARG A 93 10.77 12.11 -2.68
N PRO A 94 11.05 11.20 -3.61
CA PRO A 94 10.19 10.14 -4.16
C PRO A 94 10.47 8.75 -3.55
N GLU A 95 11.07 8.68 -2.37
CA GLU A 95 11.70 7.45 -1.85
C GLU A 95 10.87 6.70 -0.81
N HIS A 96 9.98 7.41 -0.10
CA HIS A 96 9.39 6.82 1.10
C HIS A 96 8.05 7.44 1.48
N ILE A 97 7.11 6.59 1.89
CA ILE A 97 5.90 6.99 2.58
C ILE A 97 5.53 5.97 3.66
N VAL A 98 5.09 6.47 4.81
CA VAL A 98 4.48 5.65 5.87
C VAL A 98 3.12 6.23 6.19
N PHE A 99 2.10 5.39 6.24
CA PHE A 99 0.77 5.82 6.68
C PHE A 99 0.16 4.80 7.64
N ALA A 100 -0.64 5.31 8.57
CA ALA A 100 -1.47 4.50 9.44
C ALA A 100 -2.59 3.86 8.60
N TRP A 101 -2.80 2.56 8.77
CA TRP A 101 -3.87 1.80 8.13
C TRP A 101 -5.05 1.72 9.08
N GLN A 102 -5.98 2.67 8.93
CA GLN A 102 -7.11 2.88 9.83
C GLN A 102 -8.37 2.14 9.38
N ILE A 103 -8.18 0.91 8.93
CA ILE A 103 -9.26 -0.01 8.54
C ILE A 103 -9.18 -1.25 9.42
N ASN A 104 -10.21 -1.53 10.18
CA ASN A 104 -10.30 -2.72 11.01
C ASN A 104 -10.58 -3.99 10.19
N ALA A 105 -10.40 -5.16 10.81
CA ALA A 105 -10.63 -6.45 10.17
C ALA A 105 -12.07 -6.63 9.67
N ASP A 106 -13.04 -6.04 10.34
CA ASP A 106 -14.46 -6.02 9.96
C ASP A 106 -14.81 -4.93 8.94
N ARG A 107 -13.80 -4.23 8.41
CA ARG A 107 -13.94 -3.11 7.47
C ARG A 107 -14.47 -1.82 8.07
N SER A 108 -14.65 -1.73 9.37
CA SER A 108 -14.96 -0.44 10.03
C SER A 108 -13.74 0.48 10.06
N ALA A 109 -13.98 1.79 10.13
CA ALA A 109 -12.91 2.76 10.32
C ALA A 109 -12.37 2.73 11.75
N GLU A 110 -11.05 2.86 11.91
CA GLU A 110 -10.38 3.04 13.21
C GLU A 110 -9.96 4.51 13.34
N PRO A 111 -10.69 5.32 14.09
CA PRO A 111 -10.38 6.74 14.22
C PRO A 111 -9.10 7.02 15.04
N ASN A 112 -8.66 6.08 15.85
CA ASN A 112 -7.47 6.23 16.68
C ASN A 112 -6.22 5.69 15.97
N VAL A 113 -5.34 6.59 15.53
CA VAL A 113 -4.06 6.24 14.86
C VAL A 113 -3.20 5.30 15.71
N ALA A 114 -3.26 5.41 17.04
CA ALA A 114 -2.49 4.53 17.95
C ALA A 114 -2.95 3.06 17.91
N LEU A 115 -4.19 2.80 17.49
CA LEU A 115 -4.76 1.47 17.34
C LEU A 115 -4.71 0.93 15.90
N ALA A 116 -4.13 1.69 14.99
CA ALA A 116 -3.98 1.32 13.59
C ALA A 116 -2.65 0.60 13.33
N SER A 117 -2.65 -0.33 12.40
CA SER A 117 -1.42 -0.85 11.80
C SER A 117 -0.76 0.18 10.90
N ARG A 118 0.43 -0.10 10.39
CA ARG A 118 1.20 0.83 9.56
C ARG A 118 1.63 0.17 8.27
N VAL A 119 1.53 0.95 7.20
CA VAL A 119 2.06 0.57 5.88
C VAL A 119 3.25 1.47 5.57
N ASP A 120 4.41 0.87 5.36
CA ASP A 120 5.68 1.51 5.03
C ASP A 120 6.06 1.10 3.61
N VAL A 121 6.19 2.06 2.70
CA VAL A 121 6.53 1.80 1.31
C VAL A 121 7.78 2.56 0.92
N ARG A 122 8.79 1.81 0.47
CA ARG A 122 10.06 2.36 0.01
C ARG A 122 10.24 2.11 -1.48
N PHE A 123 10.73 3.13 -2.15
CA PHE A 123 11.03 3.14 -3.58
C PHE A 123 12.50 3.42 -3.77
N SER A 124 13.22 2.56 -4.48
CA SER A 124 14.62 2.77 -4.78
C SER A 124 14.94 2.41 -6.23
N PRO A 125 15.83 3.14 -6.89
CA PRO A 125 16.22 2.82 -8.26
C PRO A 125 16.86 1.42 -8.32
N ALA A 126 16.31 0.52 -9.14
CA ALA A 126 16.97 -0.72 -9.53
C ALA A 126 17.93 -0.48 -10.72
N ASN A 127 17.51 0.40 -11.61
CA ASN A 127 18.30 1.03 -12.68
C ASN A 127 17.60 2.33 -13.14
N SER A 128 18.03 2.94 -14.22
CA SER A 128 17.42 4.20 -14.73
C SER A 128 15.93 4.10 -15.07
N ASP A 129 15.45 2.90 -15.44
CA ASP A 129 14.11 2.67 -15.96
C ASP A 129 13.28 1.75 -15.08
N LYS A 130 13.83 1.30 -13.96
CA LYS A 130 13.17 0.36 -13.03
C LYS A 130 13.32 0.80 -11.59
N THR A 131 12.25 0.62 -10.83
CA THR A 131 12.21 0.91 -9.39
C THR A 131 11.88 -0.36 -8.61
N SER A 132 12.71 -0.61 -7.61
CA SER A 132 12.41 -1.62 -6.57
C SER A 132 11.46 -1.01 -5.55
N ILE A 133 10.43 -1.77 -5.20
CA ILE A 133 9.44 -1.40 -4.20
C ILE A 133 9.47 -2.41 -3.07
N VAL A 134 9.54 -1.91 -1.84
CA VAL A 134 9.40 -2.73 -0.64
C VAL A 134 8.24 -2.16 0.17
N LEU A 135 7.17 -2.94 0.30
CA LEU A 135 6.03 -2.61 1.14
C LEU A 135 6.06 -3.48 2.39
N VAL A 136 6.03 -2.84 3.56
CA VAL A 136 5.94 -3.51 4.85
C VAL A 136 4.66 -3.08 5.54
N HIS A 137 3.74 -4.01 5.79
CA HIS A 137 2.56 -3.80 6.62
C HIS A 137 2.82 -4.43 7.98
N ARG A 138 2.85 -3.63 9.03
CA ARG A 138 3.26 -4.02 10.38
C ARG A 138 2.30 -3.53 11.45
N ASP A 139 2.55 -3.95 12.68
CA ASP A 139 1.76 -3.57 13.86
C ASP A 139 0.31 -4.09 13.84
N PHE A 140 0.05 -5.20 13.17
CA PHE A 140 -1.27 -5.85 13.15
C PHE A 140 -1.87 -6.10 14.54
N PRO A 141 -1.09 -6.47 15.58
CA PRO A 141 -1.63 -6.67 16.93
C PRO A 141 -2.41 -5.47 17.49
N ARG A 142 -2.16 -4.25 16.98
CA ARG A 142 -2.91 -3.05 17.39
C ARG A 142 -4.40 -3.12 17.06
N HIS A 143 -4.78 -3.89 16.03
CA HIS A 143 -6.18 -4.11 15.69
C HIS A 143 -6.94 -5.00 16.67
N GLY A 144 -6.25 -5.54 17.71
CA GLY A 144 -6.88 -6.34 18.74
C GLY A 144 -7.12 -7.81 18.34
N ALA A 145 -8.05 -8.46 19.01
CA ALA A 145 -8.34 -9.88 18.78
C ALA A 145 -8.66 -10.17 17.29
N GLY A 146 -8.09 -11.26 16.78
CA GLY A 146 -8.28 -11.65 15.36
C GLY A 146 -7.29 -11.03 14.38
N TRP A 147 -6.32 -10.26 14.86
CA TRP A 147 -5.30 -9.64 14.01
C TRP A 147 -4.54 -10.66 13.15
N GLN A 148 -4.32 -11.87 13.62
CA GLN A 148 -3.62 -12.93 12.87
C GLN A 148 -4.37 -13.30 11.58
N LYS A 149 -5.68 -13.45 11.67
CA LYS A 149 -6.54 -13.71 10.51
C LYS A 149 -6.55 -12.50 9.57
N TYR A 150 -6.62 -11.30 10.11
CA TYR A 150 -6.55 -10.07 9.33
C TYR A 150 -5.24 -9.98 8.57
N ARG A 151 -4.13 -10.19 9.25
CA ARG A 151 -2.80 -10.25 8.60
C ARG A 151 -2.76 -11.30 7.49
N SER A 152 -3.25 -12.51 7.73
CA SER A 152 -3.29 -13.58 6.73
C SER A 152 -4.13 -13.22 5.52
N ASN A 153 -5.27 -12.57 5.72
CA ASN A 153 -6.12 -12.11 4.62
C ASN A 153 -5.42 -11.05 3.77
N MET A 154 -4.74 -10.09 4.42
CA MET A 154 -3.99 -9.04 3.71
C MET A 154 -2.76 -9.58 2.96
N ALA A 155 -2.18 -10.67 3.44
CA ALA A 155 -1.08 -11.37 2.78
C ALA A 155 -1.54 -12.31 1.65
N GLY A 156 -2.80 -12.68 1.64
CA GLY A 156 -3.39 -13.62 0.68
C GLY A 156 -3.61 -13.02 -0.70
N LYS A 157 -4.05 -13.85 -1.64
CA LYS A 157 -4.24 -13.48 -3.06
C LYS A 157 -5.14 -12.27 -3.29
N SER A 158 -6.11 -12.04 -2.42
CA SER A 158 -7.04 -10.90 -2.49
C SER A 158 -6.56 -9.68 -1.69
N GLY A 159 -5.43 -9.78 -1.00
CA GLY A 159 -4.80 -8.70 -0.25
C GLY A 159 -3.77 -7.93 -1.08
N TRP A 160 -2.62 -7.68 -0.47
CA TRP A 160 -1.54 -6.90 -1.09
C TRP A 160 -1.10 -7.42 -2.46
N PRO A 161 -1.00 -8.72 -2.73
CA PRO A 161 -0.63 -9.18 -4.07
C PRO A 161 -1.57 -8.65 -5.17
N ARG A 162 -2.88 -8.70 -4.96
CA ARG A 162 -3.87 -8.15 -5.91
C ARG A 162 -3.79 -6.63 -6.01
N ILE A 163 -3.67 -5.94 -4.87
CA ILE A 163 -3.58 -4.48 -4.81
C ILE A 163 -2.37 -4.00 -5.62
N LEU A 164 -1.21 -4.63 -5.42
CA LEU A 164 0.01 -4.26 -6.13
C LEU A 164 0.00 -4.64 -7.61
N ASP A 165 -0.72 -5.68 -8.01
CA ASP A 165 -0.95 -5.97 -9.43
C ASP A 165 -1.68 -4.82 -10.15
N HIS A 166 -2.69 -4.22 -9.51
CA HIS A 166 -3.37 -3.03 -10.03
C HIS A 166 -2.40 -1.85 -10.17
N TYR A 167 -1.58 -1.62 -9.16
CA TYR A 167 -0.56 -0.58 -9.20
C TYR A 167 0.44 -0.79 -10.34
N LYS A 168 0.98 -1.99 -10.49
CA LYS A 168 1.94 -2.32 -11.57
C LYS A 168 1.35 -2.08 -12.95
N ARG A 169 0.10 -2.44 -13.16
CA ARG A 169 -0.60 -2.18 -14.44
C ARG A 169 -0.73 -0.68 -14.69
N ALA A 170 -1.09 0.11 -13.68
CA ALA A 170 -1.20 1.56 -13.82
C ALA A 170 0.13 2.20 -14.15
N VAL A 171 1.23 1.75 -13.56
CA VAL A 171 2.58 2.22 -13.91
C VAL A 171 2.89 1.91 -15.38
N ALA A 172 2.62 0.70 -15.84
CA ALA A 172 2.88 0.28 -17.22
C ALA A 172 2.01 1.02 -18.25
N GLU A 173 0.72 1.20 -17.98
CA GLU A 173 -0.24 1.89 -18.86
C GLU A 173 0.03 3.39 -18.97
N GLY A 174 0.57 4.02 -17.93
CA GLY A 174 0.90 5.43 -17.89
C GLY A 174 2.29 5.76 -18.42
N ALA A 175 3.05 4.78 -18.91
CA ALA A 175 4.34 5.04 -19.52
C ALA A 175 4.12 5.84 -20.83
N PRO A 176 4.85 6.98 -21.04
CA PRO A 176 4.81 7.66 -22.33
C PRO A 176 5.36 6.73 -23.40
N GLY A 177 4.55 6.50 -24.45
CA GLY A 177 4.97 5.77 -25.64
C GLY A 177 6.06 6.50 -26.40
#